data_8cf98ed7c97c4b4c3ebb93d263dfab60
#
_entry.id   8cf98ed7c97c4b4c3ebb93d263dfab60
#
_cell.length_a   1.000
_cell.length_b   1.000
_cell.length_c   1.000
_cell.angle_alpha   90.00
_cell.angle_beta   90.00
_cell.angle_gamma   90.00
#
_symmetry.space_group_name_H-M   'P 1'
#
loop_
_entity.id
_entity.type
_entity.pdbx_description
1 polymer ?
#
loop_
_entity_poly.entity_id
_entity_poly.type
_entity_poly.pdbx_seq_one_letter_code
_entity_poly.pdbx_strand_id
1 'polypeptide(L)'
;MCAGACHPPFGSPPNAAVPPQRIFVLIAGNFFVATSFLSVGGLLSDISIALQIPVEKAGLLIAAFGIAAAICAPTLATLGSRIDRRKLLTGSMAVCALANVLAALSQTYDHLMLARVLAAVTSAVYTPQVAATLSMLMPEKERAPVLAKLMVGWSVGAVLGNPISVLIASVSSWRMSFAFIGVASAVIAFFIWRSVPSNVRVPPLNWVRWFQVLRSPALRWLTAATALANVGSAVMMSYIAPIVKSVQGIAGPALALLLFTTGVGALCGNLLGVRFVRRLGATVVAYRCNIAAATMLLLWPVFSFWAATIYVAQFLWSLGSSGFPAVQQARLVAVAPMLAAATIALNSSVTYLGMAVGAGIGATAWTLVPPRFMSWVGFVFVIAALASSVLGERAAQRETAPPSAS
;
A
#
# COMPACT_ATOMS: atom_id res chain seq x y z
N MET A 1 12.58 32.27 47.75
CA MET A 1 11.70 31.10 47.95
C MET A 1 10.47 31.29 47.10
N CYS A 2 10.44 30.70 45.93
CA CYS A 2 9.23 30.48 45.11
C CYS A 2 9.44 29.18 44.34
N ALA A 3 8.94 28.09 44.93
CA ALA A 3 8.90 26.81 44.27
C ALA A 3 7.72 26.83 43.30
N GLY A 4 8.01 27.06 41.99
CA GLY A 4 7.05 26.91 40.93
C GLY A 4 6.86 25.42 40.60
N ALA A 5 5.70 24.86 40.94
CA ALA A 5 5.31 23.53 40.60
C ALA A 5 5.20 23.40 39.07
N CYS A 6 6.16 22.73 38.44
CA CYS A 6 6.02 22.24 37.06
C CYS A 6 4.93 21.15 37.04
N HIS A 7 3.73 21.50 36.66
CA HIS A 7 2.75 20.51 36.25
C HIS A 7 3.25 19.78 35.00
N PRO A 8 3.32 18.45 34.97
CA PRO A 8 3.59 17.72 33.72
C PRO A 8 2.40 17.92 32.77
N PRO A 9 2.61 18.31 31.51
CA PRO A 9 1.55 18.75 30.62
C PRO A 9 0.72 17.58 29.97
N PHE A 10 0.91 16.35 30.36
CA PHE A 10 0.08 15.24 29.86
C PHE A 10 -0.10 14.20 30.98
N GLY A 11 -1.36 13.90 31.27
CA GLY A 11 -1.73 12.83 32.18
C GLY A 11 -1.03 11.54 31.80
N SER A 12 -0.38 10.90 32.77
CA SER A 12 0.26 9.59 32.59
C SER A 12 -0.73 8.63 31.97
N PRO A 13 -0.37 7.89 30.90
CA PRO A 13 -1.27 6.89 30.34
C PRO A 13 -1.58 5.86 31.44
N PRO A 14 -2.84 5.40 31.55
CA PRO A 14 -3.16 4.37 32.51
C PRO A 14 -2.32 3.12 32.20
N ASN A 15 -1.63 2.60 33.19
CA ASN A 15 -0.77 1.39 33.14
C ASN A 15 -1.52 0.08 32.81
N ALA A 16 -2.71 0.15 32.23
CA ALA A 16 -3.48 -0.99 31.80
C ALA A 16 -3.02 -1.43 30.39
N ALA A 17 -2.36 -2.57 30.31
CA ALA A 17 -2.05 -3.22 29.03
C ALA A 17 -3.31 -3.23 28.15
N VAL A 18 -3.18 -2.76 26.90
CA VAL A 18 -4.31 -2.77 25.97
C VAL A 18 -4.71 -4.22 25.73
N PRO A 19 -5.97 -4.61 25.99
CA PRO A 19 -6.40 -5.99 25.83
C PRO A 19 -6.12 -6.52 24.42
N PRO A 20 -5.64 -7.76 24.29
CA PRO A 20 -5.29 -8.37 22.97
C PRO A 20 -6.44 -8.27 21.96
N GLN A 21 -7.68 -8.36 22.44
CA GLN A 21 -8.88 -8.23 21.60
C GLN A 21 -8.97 -6.87 20.87
N ARG A 22 -8.53 -5.77 21.51
CA ARG A 22 -8.52 -4.44 20.88
C ARG A 22 -7.50 -4.36 19.75
N ILE A 23 -6.33 -4.95 19.95
CA ILE A 23 -5.27 -5.02 18.94
C ILE A 23 -5.76 -5.85 17.75
N PHE A 24 -6.40 -7.00 18.00
CA PHE A 24 -6.93 -7.87 16.96
C PHE A 24 -7.97 -7.17 16.07
N VAL A 25 -8.91 -6.42 16.66
CA VAL A 25 -9.91 -5.66 15.88
C VAL A 25 -9.26 -4.65 14.95
N LEU A 26 -8.20 -3.95 15.41
CA LEU A 26 -7.48 -2.98 14.59
C LEU A 26 -6.68 -3.66 13.46
N ILE A 27 -6.10 -4.83 13.73
CA ILE A 27 -5.43 -5.66 12.71
C ILE A 27 -6.42 -6.17 11.66
N ALA A 28 -7.59 -6.65 12.10
CA ALA A 28 -8.66 -7.10 11.21
C ALA A 28 -9.18 -5.96 10.32
N GLY A 29 -9.30 -4.74 10.86
CA GLY A 29 -9.60 -3.56 10.04
C GLY A 29 -8.56 -3.31 8.95
N ASN A 30 -7.27 -3.46 9.27
CA ASN A 30 -6.19 -3.30 8.30
C ASN A 30 -6.22 -4.37 7.20
N PHE A 31 -6.64 -5.60 7.53
CA PHE A 31 -6.91 -6.64 6.55
C PHE A 31 -8.00 -6.23 5.54
N PHE A 32 -9.15 -5.73 6.00
CA PHE A 32 -10.24 -5.34 5.10
C PHE A 32 -9.92 -4.08 4.29
N VAL A 33 -9.14 -3.15 4.83
CA VAL A 33 -8.63 -1.99 4.07
C VAL A 33 -7.72 -2.45 2.93
N ALA A 34 -6.79 -3.37 3.19
CA ALA A 34 -5.93 -3.94 2.16
C ALA A 34 -6.74 -4.74 1.12
N THR A 35 -7.71 -5.54 1.56
CA THR A 35 -8.60 -6.31 0.68
C THR A 35 -9.41 -5.37 -0.22
N SER A 36 -10.03 -4.34 0.33
CA SER A 36 -10.80 -3.34 -0.44
C SER A 36 -9.95 -2.63 -1.50
N PHE A 37 -8.68 -2.35 -1.16
CA PHE A 37 -7.74 -1.74 -2.09
C PHE A 37 -7.38 -2.68 -3.24
N LEU A 38 -6.99 -3.93 -2.94
CA LEU A 38 -6.39 -4.85 -3.90
C LEU A 38 -7.41 -5.60 -4.77
N SER A 39 -8.66 -5.76 -4.31
CA SER A 39 -9.67 -6.60 -4.97
C SER A 39 -9.98 -6.20 -6.41
N VAL A 40 -9.93 -4.91 -6.75
CA VAL A 40 -10.26 -4.44 -8.12
C VAL A 40 -9.35 -5.04 -9.18
N GLY A 41 -8.04 -5.18 -8.90
CA GLY A 41 -7.10 -5.76 -9.86
C GLY A 41 -7.47 -7.20 -10.25
N GLY A 42 -7.92 -8.00 -9.27
CA GLY A 42 -8.39 -9.37 -9.53
C GLY A 42 -9.76 -9.44 -10.20
N LEU A 43 -10.63 -8.45 -9.97
CA LEU A 43 -11.99 -8.39 -10.48
C LEU A 43 -12.12 -7.57 -11.79
N LEU A 44 -11.02 -7.04 -12.31
CA LEU A 44 -11.03 -6.08 -13.42
C LEU A 44 -11.74 -6.61 -14.66
N SER A 45 -11.47 -7.87 -15.03
CA SER A 45 -12.12 -8.50 -16.17
C SER A 45 -13.63 -8.69 -15.97
N ASP A 46 -14.06 -9.06 -14.76
CA ASP A 46 -15.46 -9.31 -14.45
C ASP A 46 -16.25 -8.00 -14.42
N ILE A 47 -15.64 -6.91 -13.90
CA ILE A 47 -16.20 -5.56 -13.91
C ILE A 47 -16.34 -5.06 -15.36
N SER A 48 -15.29 -5.21 -16.17
CA SER A 48 -15.31 -4.82 -17.59
C SER A 48 -16.45 -5.48 -18.36
N ILE A 49 -16.61 -6.79 -18.23
CA ILE A 49 -17.68 -7.56 -18.89
C ILE A 49 -19.06 -7.14 -18.37
N ALA A 50 -19.25 -7.06 -17.05
CA ALA A 50 -20.55 -6.80 -16.44
C ALA A 50 -21.06 -5.38 -16.68
N LEU A 51 -20.18 -4.38 -16.78
CA LEU A 51 -20.55 -2.99 -17.09
C LEU A 51 -20.43 -2.66 -18.58
N GLN A 52 -20.07 -3.63 -19.42
CA GLN A 52 -19.88 -3.44 -20.86
C GLN A 52 -18.94 -2.29 -21.22
N ILE A 53 -17.83 -2.19 -20.48
CA ILE A 53 -16.80 -1.16 -20.67
C ILE A 53 -15.48 -1.81 -21.08
N PRO A 54 -14.63 -1.11 -21.82
CA PRO A 54 -13.28 -1.58 -22.14
C PRO A 54 -12.43 -1.81 -20.88
N VAL A 55 -11.50 -2.77 -20.93
CA VAL A 55 -10.61 -3.12 -19.79
C VAL A 55 -9.78 -1.92 -19.34
N GLU A 56 -9.29 -1.12 -20.28
CA GLU A 56 -8.53 0.10 -20.01
C GLU A 56 -9.35 1.11 -19.21
N LYS A 57 -10.65 1.27 -19.52
CA LYS A 57 -11.56 2.13 -18.74
C LYS A 57 -11.78 1.57 -17.34
N ALA A 58 -11.92 0.26 -17.19
CA ALA A 58 -12.02 -0.38 -15.87
C ALA A 58 -10.74 -0.16 -15.04
N GLY A 59 -9.56 -0.19 -15.66
CA GLY A 59 -8.27 0.06 -14.99
C GLY A 59 -8.15 1.45 -14.37
N LEU A 60 -8.86 2.46 -14.91
CA LEU A 60 -8.90 3.81 -14.32
C LEU A 60 -9.54 3.85 -12.93
N LEU A 61 -10.33 2.84 -12.53
CA LEU A 61 -10.82 2.70 -11.15
C LEU A 61 -9.68 2.57 -10.13
N ILE A 62 -8.58 1.94 -10.52
CA ILE A 62 -7.38 1.79 -9.69
C ILE A 62 -6.59 3.10 -9.68
N ALA A 63 -6.47 3.75 -10.85
CA ALA A 63 -5.81 5.05 -10.96
C ALA A 63 -6.51 6.13 -10.12
N ALA A 64 -7.82 6.26 -10.22
CA ALA A 64 -8.60 7.22 -9.45
C ALA A 64 -8.50 6.99 -7.94
N PHE A 65 -8.55 5.71 -7.50
CA PHE A 65 -8.30 5.35 -6.11
C PHE A 65 -6.92 5.83 -5.66
N GLY A 66 -5.87 5.55 -6.42
CA GLY A 66 -4.51 5.94 -6.06
C GLY A 66 -4.31 7.45 -6.00
N ILE A 67 -4.88 8.22 -6.94
CA ILE A 67 -4.86 9.69 -6.92
C ILE A 67 -5.58 10.21 -5.68
N ALA A 68 -6.79 9.73 -5.41
CA ALA A 68 -7.56 10.14 -4.24
C ALA A 68 -6.82 9.81 -2.93
N ALA A 69 -6.22 8.61 -2.82
CA ALA A 69 -5.43 8.23 -1.66
C ALA A 69 -4.18 9.10 -1.49
N ALA A 70 -3.47 9.43 -2.58
CA ALA A 70 -2.29 10.28 -2.55
C ALA A 70 -2.60 11.71 -2.05
N ILE A 71 -3.75 12.26 -2.42
CA ILE A 71 -4.23 13.58 -1.97
C ILE A 71 -4.75 13.51 -0.54
N CYS A 72 -5.53 12.47 -0.21
CA CYS A 72 -6.16 12.33 1.10
C CYS A 72 -5.15 12.00 2.22
N ALA A 73 -4.06 11.28 1.92
CA ALA A 73 -3.11 10.85 2.94
C ALA A 73 -2.48 12.02 3.73
N PRO A 74 -1.91 13.07 3.11
CA PRO A 74 -1.35 14.21 3.83
C PRO A 74 -2.41 15.12 4.45
N THR A 75 -3.51 15.36 3.74
CA THR A 75 -4.57 16.27 4.19
C THR A 75 -5.29 15.72 5.41
N LEU A 76 -5.70 14.46 5.37
CA LEU A 76 -6.43 13.82 6.45
C LEU A 76 -5.53 13.40 7.63
N ALA A 77 -4.22 13.18 7.40
CA ALA A 77 -3.27 13.02 8.49
C ALA A 77 -3.20 14.28 9.36
N THR A 78 -3.27 15.46 8.76
CA THR A 78 -3.23 16.74 9.46
C THR A 78 -4.58 17.07 10.12
N LEU A 79 -5.67 17.01 9.37
CA LEU A 79 -7.01 17.31 9.87
C LEU A 79 -7.46 16.31 10.94
N GLY A 80 -7.18 15.03 10.72
CA GLY A 80 -7.51 13.95 11.64
C GLY A 80 -6.77 14.00 12.98
N SER A 81 -5.67 14.75 13.08
CA SER A 81 -4.94 14.90 14.36
C SER A 81 -5.78 15.51 15.47
N ARG A 82 -6.73 16.39 15.13
CA ARG A 82 -7.63 17.08 16.06
C ARG A 82 -8.82 16.23 16.48
N ILE A 83 -9.11 15.16 15.77
CA ILE A 83 -10.27 14.29 15.99
C ILE A 83 -9.90 13.20 16.99
N ASP A 84 -10.84 12.87 17.88
CA ASP A 84 -10.72 11.73 18.79
C ASP A 84 -10.50 10.42 18.02
N ARG A 85 -9.54 9.60 18.45
CA ARG A 85 -9.09 8.39 17.73
C ARG A 85 -10.21 7.36 17.56
N ARG A 86 -11.05 7.19 18.56
CA ARG A 86 -12.21 6.30 18.45
C ARG A 86 -13.13 6.73 17.31
N LYS A 87 -13.49 8.02 17.26
CA LYS A 87 -14.34 8.58 16.20
C LYS A 87 -13.69 8.48 14.83
N LEU A 88 -12.40 8.82 14.73
CA LEU A 88 -11.65 8.81 13.47
C LEU A 88 -11.52 7.39 12.88
N LEU A 89 -11.13 6.41 13.69
CA LEU A 89 -10.95 5.03 13.23
C LEU A 89 -12.28 4.35 12.92
N THR A 90 -13.30 4.56 13.77
CA THR A 90 -14.66 4.06 13.48
C THR A 90 -15.24 4.70 12.23
N GLY A 91 -15.12 6.02 12.10
CA GLY A 91 -15.60 6.76 10.93
C GLY A 91 -14.90 6.32 9.64
N SER A 92 -13.58 6.10 9.66
CA SER A 92 -12.87 5.61 8.48
C SER A 92 -13.33 4.20 8.07
N MET A 93 -13.57 3.29 9.02
CA MET A 93 -14.11 1.95 8.70
C MET A 93 -15.58 2.00 8.27
N ALA A 94 -16.37 2.92 8.81
CA ALA A 94 -17.74 3.15 8.34
C ALA A 94 -17.76 3.68 6.90
N VAL A 95 -16.84 4.58 6.55
CA VAL A 95 -16.64 5.04 5.16
C VAL A 95 -16.18 3.88 4.26
N CYS A 96 -15.31 2.98 4.74
CA CYS A 96 -14.94 1.77 4.01
C CYS A 96 -16.17 0.89 3.73
N ALA A 97 -16.97 0.66 4.75
CA ALA A 97 -18.20 -0.13 4.63
C ALA A 97 -19.17 0.49 3.61
N LEU A 98 -19.45 1.77 3.75
CA LEU A 98 -20.31 2.51 2.83
C LEU A 98 -19.79 2.45 1.39
N ALA A 99 -18.52 2.74 1.18
CA ALA A 99 -17.90 2.73 -0.15
C ALA A 99 -18.00 1.35 -0.82
N ASN A 100 -17.76 0.27 -0.08
CA ASN A 100 -17.85 -1.09 -0.63
C ASN A 100 -19.30 -1.53 -0.84
N VAL A 101 -20.25 -1.12 0.00
CA VAL A 101 -21.69 -1.34 -0.25
C VAL A 101 -22.14 -0.57 -1.49
N LEU A 102 -21.74 0.69 -1.65
CA LEU A 102 -22.04 1.47 -2.87
C LEU A 102 -21.42 0.84 -4.11
N ALA A 103 -20.20 0.29 -4.01
CA ALA A 103 -19.59 -0.46 -5.10
C ALA A 103 -20.39 -1.73 -5.45
N ALA A 104 -20.90 -2.46 -4.46
CA ALA A 104 -21.74 -3.63 -4.68
C ALA A 104 -23.07 -3.28 -5.36
N LEU A 105 -23.66 -2.14 -5.03
CA LEU A 105 -24.93 -1.66 -5.60
C LEU A 105 -24.75 -0.89 -6.91
N SER A 106 -23.52 -0.64 -7.36
CA SER A 106 -23.25 0.15 -8.56
C SER A 106 -23.78 -0.55 -9.83
N GLN A 107 -24.55 0.16 -10.61
CA GLN A 107 -25.07 -0.30 -11.91
C GLN A 107 -24.30 0.32 -13.08
N THR A 108 -23.63 1.44 -12.85
CA THR A 108 -22.87 2.17 -13.86
C THR A 108 -21.41 2.31 -13.44
N TYR A 109 -20.57 2.58 -14.44
CA TYR A 109 -19.15 2.89 -14.21
C TYR A 109 -18.95 4.08 -13.26
N ASP A 110 -19.72 5.14 -13.43
CA ASP A 110 -19.57 6.38 -12.66
C ASP A 110 -19.94 6.18 -11.18
N HIS A 111 -20.97 5.39 -10.88
CA HIS A 111 -21.30 5.01 -9.51
C HIS A 111 -20.18 4.20 -8.86
N LEU A 112 -19.60 3.24 -9.61
CA LEU A 112 -18.45 2.47 -9.13
C LEU A 112 -17.22 3.35 -8.93
N MET A 113 -16.97 4.31 -9.83
CA MET A 113 -15.86 5.27 -9.72
C MET A 113 -15.97 6.11 -8.44
N LEU A 114 -17.16 6.66 -8.15
CA LEU A 114 -17.40 7.43 -6.92
C LEU A 114 -17.17 6.56 -5.67
N ALA A 115 -17.65 5.34 -5.68
CA ALA A 115 -17.43 4.39 -4.59
C ALA A 115 -15.93 4.10 -4.39
N ARG A 116 -15.13 3.99 -5.46
CA ARG A 116 -13.68 3.77 -5.40
C ARG A 116 -12.93 4.98 -4.84
N VAL A 117 -13.30 6.19 -5.25
CA VAL A 117 -12.74 7.43 -4.70
C VAL A 117 -13.04 7.53 -3.20
N LEU A 118 -14.27 7.20 -2.78
CA LEU A 118 -14.66 7.18 -1.36
C LEU A 118 -13.86 6.12 -0.57
N ALA A 119 -13.64 4.92 -1.12
CA ALA A 119 -12.85 3.88 -0.49
C ALA A 119 -11.38 4.29 -0.28
N ALA A 120 -10.83 5.13 -1.17
CA ALA A 120 -9.46 5.63 -1.07
C ALA A 120 -9.23 6.48 0.19
N VAL A 121 -10.24 7.22 0.64
CA VAL A 121 -10.19 8.00 1.90
C VAL A 121 -9.83 7.09 3.07
N THR A 122 -10.44 5.91 3.14
CA THR A 122 -10.17 4.95 4.22
C THR A 122 -8.74 4.44 4.20
N SER A 123 -8.24 4.04 3.04
CA SER A 123 -6.88 3.51 2.89
C SER A 123 -5.82 4.55 3.24
N ALA A 124 -6.07 5.82 2.93
CA ALA A 124 -5.19 6.92 3.26
C ALA A 124 -5.14 7.21 4.77
N VAL A 125 -6.23 6.96 5.51
CA VAL A 125 -6.38 7.33 6.93
C VAL A 125 -6.12 6.16 7.86
N TYR A 126 -6.74 5.01 7.62
CA TYR A 126 -6.86 3.95 8.62
C TYR A 126 -5.50 3.45 9.13
N THR A 127 -4.67 2.91 8.24
CA THR A 127 -3.38 2.29 8.62
C THR A 127 -2.45 3.23 9.40
N PRO A 128 -2.15 4.46 8.93
CA PRO A 128 -1.27 5.37 9.67
C PRO A 128 -1.89 5.85 10.98
N GLN A 129 -3.22 6.02 11.04
CA GLN A 129 -3.87 6.47 12.26
C GLN A 129 -3.98 5.36 13.31
N VAL A 130 -4.17 4.10 12.90
CA VAL A 130 -4.05 2.95 13.81
C VAL A 130 -2.64 2.84 14.37
N ALA A 131 -1.62 2.95 13.51
CA ALA A 131 -0.23 2.92 13.94
C ALA A 131 0.09 4.02 14.97
N ALA A 132 -0.35 5.25 14.72
CA ALA A 132 -0.20 6.36 15.66
C ALA A 132 -0.95 6.12 16.97
N THR A 133 -2.16 5.59 16.93
CA THR A 133 -2.97 5.27 18.11
C THR A 133 -2.31 4.18 18.96
N LEU A 134 -1.86 3.10 18.35
CA LEU A 134 -1.16 2.01 19.04
C LEU A 134 0.16 2.49 19.67
N SER A 135 0.91 3.35 18.96
CA SER A 135 2.15 3.92 19.50
C SER A 135 1.95 4.78 20.74
N MET A 136 0.75 5.37 20.91
CA MET A 136 0.40 6.14 22.11
C MET A 136 -0.12 5.27 23.24
N LEU A 137 -0.86 4.22 22.90
CA LEU A 137 -1.49 3.36 23.90
C LEU A 137 -0.54 2.31 24.48
N MET A 138 0.59 2.02 23.78
CA MET A 138 1.52 0.98 24.18
C MET A 138 2.75 1.53 24.91
N PRO A 139 3.25 0.81 25.93
CA PRO A 139 4.56 1.06 26.52
C PRO A 139 5.64 1.02 25.43
N GLU A 140 6.71 1.79 25.61
CA GLU A 140 7.77 1.94 24.60
C GLU A 140 8.34 0.60 24.10
N LYS A 141 8.55 -0.35 25.01
CA LYS A 141 9.06 -1.70 24.71
C LYS A 141 8.13 -2.54 23.82
N GLU A 142 6.82 -2.27 23.85
CA GLU A 142 5.81 -3.03 23.12
C GLU A 142 5.38 -2.37 21.79
N ARG A 143 5.77 -1.11 21.54
CA ARG A 143 5.37 -0.36 20.34
C ARG A 143 5.79 -1.04 19.06
N ALA A 144 7.07 -1.39 18.92
CA ALA A 144 7.58 -2.02 17.71
C ALA A 144 6.96 -3.40 17.43
N PRO A 145 6.82 -4.32 18.41
CA PRO A 145 6.09 -5.57 18.21
C PRO A 145 4.64 -5.41 17.79
N VAL A 146 3.91 -4.45 18.36
CA VAL A 146 2.49 -4.23 18.03
C VAL A 146 2.32 -3.60 16.65
N LEU A 147 3.18 -2.66 16.26
CA LEU A 147 3.20 -2.12 14.91
C LEU A 147 3.53 -3.20 13.86
N ALA A 148 4.44 -4.11 14.17
CA ALA A 148 4.69 -5.26 13.30
C ALA A 148 3.45 -6.15 13.15
N LYS A 149 2.71 -6.42 14.23
CA LYS A 149 1.42 -7.15 14.16
C LYS A 149 0.38 -6.42 13.32
N LEU A 150 0.31 -5.08 13.37
CA LEU A 150 -0.58 -4.30 12.51
C LEU A 150 -0.25 -4.53 11.02
N MET A 151 1.03 -4.55 10.66
CA MET A 151 1.45 -4.81 9.28
C MET A 151 1.15 -6.26 8.83
N VAL A 152 1.08 -7.20 9.75
CA VAL A 152 0.60 -8.57 9.43
C VAL A 152 -0.84 -8.52 8.89
N GLY A 153 -1.73 -7.70 9.46
CA GLY A 153 -3.09 -7.53 8.94
C GLY A 153 -3.11 -7.10 7.47
N TRP A 154 -2.27 -6.13 7.09
CA TRP A 154 -2.10 -5.72 5.69
C TRP A 154 -1.57 -6.86 4.81
N SER A 155 -0.52 -7.55 5.26
CA SER A 155 0.10 -8.65 4.52
C SER A 155 -0.86 -9.82 4.32
N VAL A 156 -1.63 -10.19 5.34
CA VAL A 156 -2.66 -11.23 5.24
C VAL A 156 -3.79 -10.78 4.29
N GLY A 157 -4.16 -9.49 4.29
CA GLY A 157 -5.08 -8.93 3.32
C GLY A 157 -4.57 -9.02 1.88
N ALA A 158 -3.29 -8.81 1.67
CA ALA A 158 -2.66 -8.97 0.36
C ALA A 158 -2.60 -10.45 -0.10
N VAL A 159 -2.35 -11.38 0.82
CA VAL A 159 -2.26 -12.82 0.54
C VAL A 159 -3.63 -13.46 0.31
N LEU A 160 -4.61 -13.14 1.15
CA LEU A 160 -5.92 -13.79 1.17
C LEU A 160 -7.05 -12.92 0.61
N GLY A 161 -6.99 -11.61 0.80
CA GLY A 161 -8.12 -10.72 0.50
C GLY A 161 -8.46 -10.68 -0.99
N ASN A 162 -7.45 -10.53 -1.85
CA ASN A 162 -7.66 -10.53 -3.29
C ASN A 162 -8.11 -11.91 -3.83
N PRO A 163 -7.47 -13.03 -3.48
CA PRO A 163 -7.97 -14.37 -3.83
C PRO A 163 -9.39 -14.65 -3.36
N ILE A 164 -9.74 -14.32 -2.12
CA ILE A 164 -11.10 -14.48 -1.58
C ILE A 164 -12.10 -13.68 -2.42
N SER A 165 -11.76 -12.44 -2.79
CA SER A 165 -12.63 -11.61 -3.63
C SER A 165 -12.89 -12.26 -5.00
N VAL A 166 -11.85 -12.83 -5.63
CA VAL A 166 -11.97 -13.54 -6.91
C VAL A 166 -12.77 -14.85 -6.76
N LEU A 167 -12.56 -15.60 -5.67
CA LEU A 167 -13.36 -16.82 -5.40
C LEU A 167 -14.83 -16.49 -5.22
N ILE A 168 -15.18 -15.47 -4.44
CA ILE A 168 -16.58 -15.03 -4.29
C ILE A 168 -17.16 -14.63 -5.65
N ALA A 169 -16.41 -13.89 -6.45
CA ALA A 169 -16.84 -13.48 -7.78
C ALA A 169 -17.06 -14.66 -8.73
N SER A 170 -16.23 -15.69 -8.64
CA SER A 170 -16.31 -16.88 -9.50
C SER A 170 -17.53 -17.75 -9.26
N VAL A 171 -18.07 -17.76 -8.02
CA VAL A 171 -19.26 -18.54 -7.66
C VAL A 171 -20.55 -17.70 -7.62
N SER A 172 -20.43 -16.38 -7.72
CA SER A 172 -21.57 -15.47 -7.63
C SER A 172 -21.41 -14.26 -8.57
N SER A 173 -20.86 -13.16 -8.06
CA SER A 173 -20.57 -11.96 -8.86
C SER A 173 -19.52 -11.09 -8.17
N TRP A 174 -18.83 -10.23 -8.92
CA TRP A 174 -17.91 -9.25 -8.38
C TRP A 174 -18.57 -8.30 -7.35
N ARG A 175 -19.87 -8.06 -7.48
CA ARG A 175 -20.67 -7.26 -6.53
C ARG A 175 -20.70 -7.88 -5.15
N MET A 176 -20.82 -9.20 -5.08
CA MET A 176 -20.84 -9.92 -3.80
C MET A 176 -19.50 -9.85 -3.07
N SER A 177 -18.39 -9.75 -3.80
CA SER A 177 -17.08 -9.49 -3.19
C SER A 177 -17.03 -8.15 -2.47
N PHE A 178 -17.54 -7.10 -3.09
CA PHE A 178 -17.65 -5.78 -2.44
C PHE A 178 -18.68 -5.77 -1.29
N ALA A 179 -19.81 -6.45 -1.45
CA ALA A 179 -20.81 -6.59 -0.37
C ALA A 179 -20.19 -7.26 0.86
N PHE A 180 -19.44 -8.35 0.67
CA PHE A 180 -18.73 -9.02 1.74
C PHE A 180 -17.75 -8.09 2.46
N ILE A 181 -16.91 -7.36 1.72
CA ILE A 181 -15.97 -6.40 2.30
C ILE A 181 -16.72 -5.29 3.05
N GLY A 182 -17.83 -4.80 2.48
CA GLY A 182 -18.65 -3.76 3.08
C GLY A 182 -19.26 -4.18 4.41
N VAL A 183 -19.92 -5.34 4.46
CA VAL A 183 -20.52 -5.88 5.68
C VAL A 183 -19.45 -6.16 6.74
N ALA A 184 -18.35 -6.81 6.37
CA ALA A 184 -17.26 -7.07 7.29
C ALA A 184 -16.63 -5.78 7.85
N SER A 185 -16.46 -4.75 7.02
CA SER A 185 -15.97 -3.44 7.45
C SER A 185 -16.95 -2.75 8.43
N ALA A 186 -18.25 -2.89 8.23
CA ALA A 186 -19.27 -2.37 9.16
C ALA A 186 -19.19 -3.07 10.52
N VAL A 187 -19.03 -4.39 10.52
CA VAL A 187 -18.84 -5.19 11.75
C VAL A 187 -17.58 -4.73 12.49
N ILE A 188 -16.47 -4.55 11.78
CA ILE A 188 -15.22 -4.06 12.37
C ILE A 188 -15.39 -2.63 12.90
N ALA A 189 -16.08 -1.73 12.19
CA ALA A 189 -16.37 -0.38 12.67
C ALA A 189 -17.12 -0.41 14.02
N PHE A 190 -18.11 -1.28 14.16
CA PHE A 190 -18.83 -1.49 15.42
C PHE A 190 -17.89 -1.95 16.55
N PHE A 191 -17.03 -2.94 16.29
CA PHE A 191 -16.08 -3.42 17.30
C PHE A 191 -15.01 -2.37 17.66
N ILE A 192 -14.54 -1.53 16.71
CA ILE A 192 -13.65 -0.41 16.99
C ILE A 192 -14.32 0.59 17.93
N TRP A 193 -15.58 0.94 17.67
CA TRP A 193 -16.35 1.83 18.53
C TRP A 193 -16.44 1.32 19.98
N ARG A 194 -16.61 0.02 20.15
CA ARG A 194 -16.68 -0.64 21.48
C ARG A 194 -15.33 -0.78 22.17
N SER A 195 -14.25 -0.91 21.41
CA SER A 195 -12.94 -1.32 21.92
C SER A 195 -11.96 -0.17 22.12
N VAL A 196 -11.97 0.85 21.26
CA VAL A 196 -11.00 1.94 21.32
C VAL A 196 -11.42 2.96 22.38
N PRO A 197 -10.53 3.37 23.31
CA PRO A 197 -10.87 4.39 24.31
C PRO A 197 -11.11 5.76 23.66
N SER A 198 -12.00 6.55 24.29
CA SER A 198 -12.23 7.94 23.91
C SER A 198 -11.12 8.86 24.42
N ASN A 199 -11.07 10.08 23.90
CA ASN A 199 -10.13 11.16 24.31
C ASN A 199 -8.64 10.93 24.02
N VAL A 200 -8.31 10.02 23.08
CA VAL A 200 -6.95 9.85 22.57
C VAL A 200 -6.71 10.81 21.40
N ARG A 201 -5.73 11.73 21.53
CA ARG A 201 -5.35 12.70 20.50
C ARG A 201 -3.85 12.54 20.17
N VAL A 202 -3.47 12.75 18.91
CA VAL A 202 -2.07 12.68 18.44
C VAL A 202 -1.62 14.09 18.04
N PRO A 203 -0.36 14.48 18.32
CA PRO A 203 0.17 15.76 17.90
C PRO A 203 0.06 15.96 16.38
N PRO A 204 -0.26 17.18 15.90
CA PRO A 204 -0.40 17.44 14.47
C PRO A 204 0.95 17.37 13.75
N LEU A 205 0.92 16.89 12.50
CA LEU A 205 2.07 16.93 11.61
C LEU A 205 2.30 18.36 11.10
N ASN A 206 3.56 18.80 11.06
CA ASN A 206 3.92 20.14 10.59
C ASN A 206 4.22 20.09 9.06
N TRP A 207 3.46 20.84 8.28
CA TRP A 207 3.61 20.98 6.82
C TRP A 207 5.00 21.49 6.38
N VAL A 208 5.63 22.34 7.20
CA VAL A 208 6.95 22.90 6.89
C VAL A 208 8.01 21.83 6.69
N ARG A 209 7.93 20.72 7.45
CA ARG A 209 8.87 19.61 7.33
C ARG A 209 8.79 18.87 5.99
N TRP A 210 7.64 18.89 5.32
CA TRP A 210 7.46 18.29 3.99
C TRP A 210 8.28 19.03 2.93
N PHE A 211 8.26 20.35 2.97
CA PHE A 211 9.08 21.16 2.06
C PHE A 211 10.58 20.97 2.30
N GLN A 212 10.99 20.73 3.55
CA GLN A 212 12.39 20.44 3.87
C GLN A 212 12.86 19.12 3.23
N VAL A 213 12.01 18.08 3.21
CA VAL A 213 12.31 16.81 2.52
C VAL A 213 12.55 17.03 1.04
N LEU A 214 11.74 17.86 0.39
CA LEU A 214 11.86 18.16 -1.06
C LEU A 214 13.06 19.04 -1.41
N ARG A 215 13.71 19.68 -0.44
CA ARG A 215 14.92 20.47 -0.68
C ARG A 215 16.17 19.62 -0.82
N SER A 216 16.26 18.45 -0.18
CA SER A 216 17.40 17.55 -0.31
C SER A 216 17.38 16.84 -1.67
N PRO A 217 18.42 16.99 -2.51
CA PRO A 217 18.57 16.24 -3.75
C PRO A 217 18.56 14.74 -3.54
N ALA A 218 19.20 14.25 -2.48
CA ALA A 218 19.22 12.82 -2.13
C ALA A 218 17.80 12.29 -1.91
N LEU A 219 17.00 12.98 -1.08
CA LEU A 219 15.64 12.55 -0.78
C LEU A 219 14.72 12.64 -2.01
N ARG A 220 14.89 13.63 -2.89
CA ARG A 220 14.14 13.72 -4.15
C ARG A 220 14.38 12.51 -5.05
N TRP A 221 15.64 12.14 -5.28
CA TRP A 221 15.97 10.99 -6.12
C TRP A 221 15.51 9.66 -5.50
N LEU A 222 15.66 9.50 -4.18
CA LEU A 222 15.20 8.30 -3.49
C LEU A 222 13.67 8.18 -3.49
N THR A 223 12.96 9.29 -3.36
CA THR A 223 11.48 9.31 -3.45
C THR A 223 11.01 9.06 -4.88
N ALA A 224 11.71 9.61 -5.88
CA ALA A 224 11.46 9.31 -7.29
C ALA A 224 11.67 7.82 -7.60
N ALA A 225 12.69 7.19 -7.01
CA ALA A 225 12.89 5.74 -7.13
C ALA A 225 11.69 4.94 -6.59
N THR A 226 11.10 5.40 -5.46
CA THR A 226 9.85 4.80 -4.94
C THR A 226 8.70 4.96 -5.93
N ALA A 227 8.50 6.17 -6.48
CA ALA A 227 7.45 6.43 -7.46
C ALA A 227 7.57 5.50 -8.67
N LEU A 228 8.75 5.49 -9.29
CA LEU A 228 9.03 4.73 -10.51
C LEU A 228 8.90 3.21 -10.29
N ALA A 229 9.38 2.68 -9.18
CA ALA A 229 9.23 1.26 -8.84
C ALA A 229 7.74 0.88 -8.67
N ASN A 230 6.93 1.75 -8.04
CA ASN A 230 5.50 1.54 -7.90
C ASN A 230 4.75 1.69 -9.23
N VAL A 231 5.16 2.62 -10.11
CA VAL A 231 4.61 2.71 -11.46
C VAL A 231 4.82 1.39 -12.19
N GLY A 232 6.05 0.87 -12.23
CA GLY A 232 6.36 -0.38 -12.91
C GLY A 232 5.60 -1.59 -12.35
N SER A 233 5.50 -1.68 -11.02
CA SER A 233 4.76 -2.75 -10.36
C SER A 233 3.25 -2.65 -10.61
N ALA A 234 2.69 -1.44 -10.64
CA ALA A 234 1.27 -1.22 -10.82
C ALA A 234 0.79 -1.51 -12.25
N VAL A 235 1.61 -1.26 -13.27
CA VAL A 235 1.30 -1.68 -14.66
C VAL A 235 0.97 -3.17 -14.69
N MET A 236 1.81 -4.01 -14.06
CA MET A 236 1.60 -5.46 -14.06
C MET A 236 0.47 -5.88 -13.13
N MET A 237 0.46 -5.38 -11.88
CA MET A 237 -0.48 -5.82 -10.84
C MET A 237 -1.92 -5.40 -11.12
N SER A 238 -2.14 -4.23 -11.72
CA SER A 238 -3.49 -3.73 -12.03
C SER A 238 -4.15 -4.52 -13.15
N TYR A 239 -3.37 -5.05 -14.09
CA TYR A 239 -3.86 -5.75 -15.26
C TYR A 239 -3.58 -7.25 -15.25
N ILE A 240 -3.12 -7.82 -14.13
CA ILE A 240 -2.75 -9.23 -14.04
C ILE A 240 -3.90 -10.16 -14.45
N ALA A 241 -5.14 -9.89 -13.97
CA ALA A 241 -6.29 -10.71 -14.29
C ALA A 241 -6.62 -10.72 -15.80
N PRO A 242 -6.79 -9.58 -16.50
CA PRO A 242 -7.00 -9.58 -17.94
C PRO A 242 -5.80 -10.13 -18.72
N ILE A 243 -4.55 -9.88 -18.27
CA ILE A 243 -3.34 -10.42 -18.93
C ILE A 243 -3.38 -11.95 -18.94
N VAL A 244 -3.51 -12.59 -17.77
CA VAL A 244 -3.44 -14.06 -17.69
C VAL A 244 -4.66 -14.74 -18.32
N LYS A 245 -5.82 -14.06 -18.28
CA LYS A 245 -7.03 -14.51 -18.98
C LYS A 245 -6.85 -14.51 -20.50
N SER A 246 -6.27 -13.44 -21.07
CA SER A 246 -6.04 -13.32 -22.52
C SER A 246 -4.91 -14.21 -23.03
N VAL A 247 -3.86 -14.46 -22.21
CA VAL A 247 -2.67 -15.23 -22.63
C VAL A 247 -2.86 -16.74 -22.44
N GLN A 248 -3.52 -17.18 -21.35
CA GLN A 248 -3.63 -18.60 -20.96
C GLN A 248 -5.05 -19.02 -20.52
N GLY A 249 -6.04 -18.17 -20.64
CA GLY A 249 -7.40 -18.46 -20.20
C GLY A 249 -7.56 -18.62 -18.67
N ILE A 250 -6.57 -18.19 -17.88
CA ILE A 250 -6.61 -18.30 -16.40
C ILE A 250 -7.67 -17.36 -15.82
N ALA A 251 -8.72 -17.94 -15.22
CA ALA A 251 -9.82 -17.21 -14.60
C ALA A 251 -10.39 -17.98 -13.41
N GLY A 252 -11.34 -17.40 -12.68
CA GLY A 252 -12.01 -18.03 -11.54
C GLY A 252 -11.05 -18.58 -10.47
N PRO A 253 -11.21 -19.84 -10.02
CA PRO A 253 -10.36 -20.42 -8.96
C PRO A 253 -8.86 -20.46 -9.33
N ALA A 254 -8.52 -20.67 -10.61
CA ALA A 254 -7.13 -20.66 -11.07
C ALA A 254 -6.51 -19.26 -10.94
N LEU A 255 -7.26 -18.19 -11.24
CA LEU A 255 -6.82 -16.81 -10.99
C LEU A 255 -6.68 -16.53 -9.50
N ALA A 256 -7.60 -17.01 -8.66
CA ALA A 256 -7.50 -16.87 -7.21
C ALA A 256 -6.22 -17.55 -6.67
N LEU A 257 -5.87 -18.73 -7.17
CA LEU A 257 -4.62 -19.42 -6.83
C LEU A 257 -3.40 -18.61 -7.27
N LEU A 258 -3.43 -17.99 -8.46
CA LEU A 258 -2.34 -17.12 -8.94
C LEU A 258 -2.15 -15.92 -8.02
N LEU A 259 -3.23 -15.27 -7.62
CA LEU A 259 -3.17 -14.13 -6.70
C LEU A 259 -2.74 -14.54 -5.29
N PHE A 260 -3.10 -15.74 -4.85
CA PHE A 260 -2.59 -16.32 -3.60
C PHE A 260 -1.07 -16.54 -3.66
N THR A 261 -0.56 -17.14 -4.74
CA THR A 261 0.90 -17.32 -4.90
C THR A 261 1.64 -15.98 -4.97
N THR A 262 1.04 -14.97 -5.61
CA THR A 262 1.53 -13.59 -5.60
C THR A 262 1.61 -13.04 -4.17
N GLY A 263 0.56 -13.21 -3.39
CA GLY A 263 0.51 -12.78 -1.99
C GLY A 263 1.55 -13.47 -1.12
N VAL A 264 1.71 -14.78 -1.27
CA VAL A 264 2.76 -15.55 -0.55
C VAL A 264 4.15 -15.06 -0.93
N GLY A 265 4.41 -14.84 -2.22
CA GLY A 265 5.65 -14.24 -2.70
C GLY A 265 5.91 -12.86 -2.07
N ALA A 266 4.87 -12.02 -1.95
CA ALA A 266 4.97 -10.71 -1.31
C ALA A 266 5.33 -10.82 0.18
N LEU A 267 4.70 -11.72 0.90
CA LEU A 267 4.99 -11.96 2.32
C LEU A 267 6.44 -12.42 2.51
N CYS A 268 6.87 -13.42 1.73
CA CYS A 268 8.25 -13.91 1.74
C CYS A 268 9.25 -12.80 1.39
N GLY A 269 8.96 -11.98 0.36
CA GLY A 269 9.80 -10.86 -0.05
C GLY A 269 9.98 -9.81 1.03
N ASN A 270 8.90 -9.44 1.72
CA ASN A 270 8.95 -8.52 2.87
C ASN A 270 9.80 -9.09 4.01
N LEU A 271 9.59 -10.34 4.40
CA LEU A 271 10.33 -10.99 5.50
C LEU A 271 11.82 -11.12 5.18
N LEU A 272 12.15 -11.53 3.96
CA LEU A 272 13.54 -11.66 3.50
C LEU A 272 14.19 -10.28 3.37
N GLY A 273 13.48 -9.26 2.87
CA GLY A 273 13.96 -7.89 2.79
C GLY A 273 14.42 -7.38 4.15
N VAL A 274 13.56 -7.48 5.17
CA VAL A 274 13.89 -7.06 6.55
C VAL A 274 15.08 -7.85 7.12
N ARG A 275 15.14 -9.16 6.87
CA ARG A 275 16.24 -10.01 7.34
C ARG A 275 17.57 -9.64 6.69
N PHE A 276 17.58 -9.39 5.38
CA PHE A 276 18.80 -9.07 4.65
C PHE A 276 19.31 -7.65 4.91
N VAL A 277 18.43 -6.68 5.24
CA VAL A 277 18.85 -5.33 5.64
C VAL A 277 19.81 -5.36 6.81
N ARG A 278 19.61 -6.24 7.79
CA ARG A 278 20.50 -6.37 8.95
C ARG A 278 21.91 -6.88 8.58
N ARG A 279 22.05 -7.63 7.48
CA ARG A 279 23.33 -8.23 7.05
C ARG A 279 24.05 -7.43 5.97
N LEU A 280 23.30 -6.85 5.04
CA LEU A 280 23.82 -6.27 3.80
C LEU A 280 23.63 -4.75 3.72
N GLY A 281 22.84 -4.18 4.64
CA GLY A 281 22.43 -2.77 4.60
C GLY A 281 21.25 -2.51 3.65
N ALA A 282 20.53 -1.42 3.91
CA ALA A 282 19.31 -1.09 3.20
C ALA A 282 19.53 -0.78 1.72
N THR A 283 20.62 -0.10 1.37
CA THR A 283 20.93 0.27 -0.02
C THR A 283 21.14 -0.96 -0.91
N VAL A 284 21.95 -1.92 -0.48
CA VAL A 284 22.25 -3.13 -1.25
C VAL A 284 21.01 -3.98 -1.44
N VAL A 285 20.19 -4.11 -0.38
CA VAL A 285 18.94 -4.88 -0.46
C VAL A 285 17.93 -4.19 -1.38
N ALA A 286 17.81 -2.85 -1.35
CA ALA A 286 16.96 -2.11 -2.27
C ALA A 286 17.31 -2.36 -3.74
N TYR A 287 18.63 -2.35 -4.07
CA TYR A 287 19.09 -2.68 -5.43
C TYR A 287 18.73 -4.12 -5.82
N ARG A 288 19.00 -5.09 -4.94
CA ARG A 288 18.69 -6.51 -5.21
C ARG A 288 17.20 -6.74 -5.44
N CYS A 289 16.35 -6.11 -4.65
CA CYS A 289 14.89 -6.18 -4.82
C CYS A 289 14.46 -5.64 -6.20
N ASN A 290 14.93 -4.47 -6.59
CA ASN A 290 14.58 -3.90 -7.89
C ASN A 290 15.18 -4.69 -9.07
N ILE A 291 16.42 -5.21 -8.95
CA ILE A 291 17.03 -6.06 -9.98
C ILE A 291 16.21 -7.34 -10.13
N ALA A 292 15.85 -8.01 -9.03
CA ALA A 292 15.04 -9.23 -9.08
C ALA A 292 13.65 -8.96 -9.72
N ALA A 293 13.00 -7.85 -9.33
CA ALA A 293 11.73 -7.44 -9.92
C ALA A 293 11.87 -7.14 -11.42
N ALA A 294 12.89 -6.39 -11.83
CA ALA A 294 13.18 -6.08 -13.23
C ALA A 294 13.45 -7.34 -14.06
N THR A 295 14.29 -8.25 -13.54
CA THR A 295 14.59 -9.52 -14.21
C THR A 295 13.33 -10.33 -14.46
N MET A 296 12.45 -10.44 -13.47
CA MET A 296 11.20 -11.17 -13.63
C MET A 296 10.21 -10.48 -14.58
N LEU A 297 10.14 -9.15 -14.59
CA LEU A 297 9.33 -8.41 -15.58
C LEU A 297 9.85 -8.59 -17.01
N LEU A 298 11.17 -8.63 -17.18
CA LEU A 298 11.80 -8.87 -18.47
C LEU A 298 11.51 -10.31 -18.99
N LEU A 299 11.64 -11.29 -18.11
CA LEU A 299 11.48 -12.71 -18.45
C LEU A 299 10.02 -13.18 -18.44
N TRP A 300 9.08 -12.38 -17.94
CA TRP A 300 7.67 -12.75 -17.81
C TRP A 300 7.05 -13.26 -19.12
N PRO A 301 7.30 -12.66 -20.31
CA PRO A 301 6.77 -13.18 -21.58
C PRO A 301 7.20 -14.62 -21.86
N VAL A 302 8.43 -15.00 -21.47
CA VAL A 302 8.93 -16.38 -21.65
C VAL A 302 8.18 -17.34 -20.73
N PHE A 303 7.99 -16.99 -19.46
CA PHE A 303 7.22 -17.81 -18.52
C PHE A 303 5.74 -17.90 -18.86
N SER A 304 5.21 -16.94 -19.63
CA SER A 304 3.81 -16.92 -20.03
C SER A 304 3.43 -17.92 -21.14
N PHE A 305 4.36 -18.71 -21.65
CA PHE A 305 4.05 -19.76 -22.64
C PHE A 305 3.29 -20.95 -22.05
N TRP A 306 3.48 -21.26 -20.77
CA TRP A 306 2.78 -22.33 -20.08
C TRP A 306 2.05 -21.81 -18.84
N ALA A 307 0.85 -22.29 -18.61
CA ALA A 307 0.05 -21.85 -17.47
C ALA A 307 0.77 -22.08 -16.13
N ALA A 308 1.43 -23.23 -15.95
CA ALA A 308 2.14 -23.58 -14.71
C ALA A 308 3.31 -22.60 -14.40
N THR A 309 4.04 -22.18 -15.43
CA THR A 309 5.20 -21.28 -15.24
C THR A 309 4.80 -19.86 -14.90
N ILE A 310 3.58 -19.42 -15.23
CA ILE A 310 3.04 -18.12 -14.83
C ILE A 310 2.96 -18.00 -13.30
N TYR A 311 2.55 -19.05 -12.58
CA TYR A 311 2.49 -19.05 -11.12
C TYR A 311 3.89 -18.85 -10.51
N VAL A 312 4.90 -19.53 -11.07
CA VAL A 312 6.29 -19.38 -10.62
C VAL A 312 6.82 -17.97 -10.92
N ALA A 313 6.60 -17.46 -12.12
CA ALA A 313 7.01 -16.11 -12.50
C ALA A 313 6.37 -15.05 -11.61
N GLN A 314 5.07 -15.19 -11.34
CA GLN A 314 4.33 -14.27 -10.49
C GLN A 314 4.79 -14.30 -9.04
N PHE A 315 5.09 -15.50 -8.51
CA PHE A 315 5.69 -15.65 -7.19
C PHE A 315 7.06 -14.97 -7.11
N LEU A 316 7.96 -15.25 -8.05
CA LEU A 316 9.33 -14.70 -8.05
C LEU A 316 9.34 -13.19 -8.25
N TRP A 317 8.48 -12.67 -9.14
CA TRP A 317 8.32 -11.23 -9.32
C TRP A 317 7.84 -10.56 -8.02
N SER A 318 6.84 -11.14 -7.38
CA SER A 318 6.28 -10.61 -6.14
C SER A 318 7.28 -10.68 -4.98
N LEU A 319 8.07 -11.75 -4.91
CA LEU A 319 9.18 -11.90 -3.97
C LEU A 319 10.19 -10.75 -4.09
N GLY A 320 10.58 -10.40 -5.32
CA GLY A 320 11.52 -9.31 -5.59
C GLY A 320 10.91 -7.94 -5.30
N SER A 321 9.72 -7.66 -5.83
CA SER A 321 9.10 -6.32 -5.76
C SER A 321 8.64 -5.93 -4.36
N SER A 322 8.11 -6.87 -3.58
CA SER A 322 7.46 -6.57 -2.28
C SER A 322 8.43 -6.34 -1.13
N GLY A 323 9.69 -6.76 -1.25
CA GLY A 323 10.73 -6.41 -0.27
C GLY A 323 11.16 -4.95 -0.33
N PHE A 324 11.02 -4.31 -1.49
CA PHE A 324 11.51 -2.95 -1.73
C PHE A 324 10.87 -1.87 -0.85
N PRO A 325 9.54 -1.78 -0.64
CA PRO A 325 8.93 -0.67 0.10
C PRO A 325 9.44 -0.54 1.55
N ALA A 326 9.56 -1.65 2.28
CA ALA A 326 10.05 -1.65 3.66
C ALA A 326 11.53 -1.25 3.74
N VAL A 327 12.33 -1.77 2.81
CA VAL A 327 13.76 -1.47 2.71
C VAL A 327 13.99 0.00 2.33
N GLN A 328 13.21 0.51 1.40
CA GLN A 328 13.29 1.91 0.97
C GLN A 328 12.89 2.88 2.09
N GLN A 329 11.88 2.53 2.90
CA GLN A 329 11.54 3.30 4.10
C GLN A 329 12.72 3.39 5.07
N ALA A 330 13.37 2.26 5.36
CA ALA A 330 14.54 2.22 6.24
C ALA A 330 15.69 3.09 5.68
N ARG A 331 15.92 3.05 4.36
CA ARG A 331 16.94 3.85 3.67
C ARG A 331 16.64 5.36 3.76
N LEU A 332 15.39 5.76 3.51
CA LEU A 332 14.96 7.16 3.59
C LEU A 332 15.14 7.73 5.01
N VAL A 333 14.80 6.94 6.04
CA VAL A 333 14.98 7.32 7.45
C VAL A 333 16.46 7.43 7.79
N ALA A 334 17.32 6.56 7.27
CA ALA A 334 18.77 6.59 7.50
C ALA A 334 19.43 7.84 6.89
N VAL A 335 18.97 8.30 5.73
CA VAL A 335 19.48 9.52 5.07
C VAL A 335 19.06 10.79 5.81
N ALA A 336 17.85 10.84 6.39
CA ALA A 336 17.35 12.03 7.09
C ALA A 336 16.60 11.66 8.38
N PRO A 337 17.30 11.25 9.46
CA PRO A 337 16.68 10.80 10.71
C PRO A 337 15.80 11.88 11.37
N MET A 338 16.23 13.15 11.31
CA MET A 338 15.48 14.29 11.86
C MET A 338 14.16 14.59 11.14
N LEU A 339 14.03 14.13 9.89
CA LEU A 339 12.85 14.28 9.04
C LEU A 339 12.08 12.97 8.84
N ALA A 340 12.38 11.92 9.62
CA ALA A 340 11.88 10.57 9.43
C ALA A 340 10.35 10.52 9.24
N ALA A 341 9.58 11.18 10.11
CA ALA A 341 8.11 11.18 10.03
C ALA A 341 7.59 11.82 8.74
N ALA A 342 8.17 12.95 8.32
CA ALA A 342 7.80 13.65 7.09
C ALA A 342 8.20 12.83 5.84
N THR A 343 9.37 12.21 5.88
CA THR A 343 9.90 11.39 4.79
C THR A 343 9.07 10.11 4.58
N ILE A 344 8.66 9.42 5.66
CA ILE A 344 7.78 8.26 5.60
C ILE A 344 6.40 8.64 5.04
N ALA A 345 5.84 9.76 5.50
CA ALA A 345 4.54 10.22 5.02
C ALA A 345 4.58 10.61 3.52
N LEU A 346 5.63 11.31 3.08
CA LEU A 346 5.85 11.62 1.66
C LEU A 346 6.01 10.35 0.83
N ASN A 347 6.81 9.40 1.31
CA ASN A 347 7.01 8.12 0.63
C ASN A 347 5.70 7.34 0.45
N SER A 348 4.80 7.38 1.43
CA SER A 348 3.47 6.77 1.32
C SER A 348 2.61 7.44 0.25
N SER A 349 2.58 8.77 0.21
CA SER A 349 1.85 9.54 -0.82
C SER A 349 2.39 9.26 -2.22
N VAL A 350 3.72 9.22 -2.36
CA VAL A 350 4.40 8.92 -3.64
C VAL A 350 4.15 7.46 -4.07
N THR A 351 4.03 6.53 -3.12
CA THR A 351 3.64 5.14 -3.42
C THR A 351 2.25 5.09 -4.07
N TYR A 352 1.25 5.73 -3.48
CA TYR A 352 -0.10 5.78 -4.07
C TYR A 352 -0.12 6.51 -5.41
N LEU A 353 0.63 7.60 -5.54
CA LEU A 353 0.75 8.33 -6.81
C LEU A 353 1.40 7.45 -7.89
N GLY A 354 2.48 6.74 -7.56
CA GLY A 354 3.13 5.79 -8.46
C GLY A 354 2.18 4.68 -8.92
N MET A 355 1.39 4.13 -8.00
CA MET A 355 0.37 3.13 -8.33
C MET A 355 -0.71 3.69 -9.25
N ALA A 356 -1.17 4.92 -9.00
CA ALA A 356 -2.16 5.59 -9.84
C ALA A 356 -1.64 5.84 -11.27
N VAL A 357 -0.44 6.39 -11.38
CA VAL A 357 0.22 6.66 -12.67
C VAL A 357 0.48 5.34 -13.42
N GLY A 358 0.93 4.30 -12.70
CA GLY A 358 1.16 2.97 -13.28
C GLY A 358 -0.11 2.32 -13.79
N ALA A 359 -1.23 2.42 -13.06
CA ALA A 359 -2.53 1.93 -13.52
C ALA A 359 -3.02 2.71 -14.77
N GLY A 360 -2.82 4.03 -14.82
CA GLY A 360 -3.14 4.86 -15.98
C GLY A 360 -2.27 4.53 -17.21
N ILE A 361 -0.95 4.37 -17.00
CA ILE A 361 -0.03 3.93 -18.06
C ILE A 361 -0.42 2.52 -18.54
N GLY A 362 -0.79 1.62 -17.62
CA GLY A 362 -1.28 0.29 -17.94
C GLY A 362 -2.56 0.35 -18.80
N ALA A 363 -3.46 1.30 -18.56
CA ALA A 363 -4.65 1.53 -19.40
C ALA A 363 -4.26 1.83 -20.85
N THR A 364 -3.36 2.78 -21.07
CA THR A 364 -2.87 3.13 -22.40
C THR A 364 -2.06 1.98 -23.02
N ALA A 365 -1.20 1.35 -22.23
CA ALA A 365 -0.39 0.23 -22.70
C ALA A 365 -1.25 -0.97 -23.14
N TRP A 366 -2.39 -1.21 -22.49
CA TRP A 366 -3.31 -2.29 -22.84
C TRP A 366 -3.83 -2.19 -24.28
N THR A 367 -3.99 -0.97 -24.81
CA THR A 367 -4.45 -0.73 -26.18
C THR A 367 -3.32 -0.78 -27.22
N LEU A 368 -2.07 -0.61 -26.82
CA LEU A 368 -0.91 -0.45 -27.71
C LEU A 368 0.02 -1.67 -27.72
N VAL A 369 0.04 -2.44 -26.62
CA VAL A 369 1.00 -3.51 -26.42
C VAL A 369 0.26 -4.84 -26.26
N PRO A 370 0.67 -5.92 -26.96
CA PRO A 370 0.07 -7.24 -26.73
C PRO A 370 0.15 -7.64 -25.25
N PRO A 371 -0.90 -8.24 -24.66
CA PRO A 371 -0.98 -8.53 -23.22
C PRO A 371 0.24 -9.26 -22.66
N ARG A 372 0.84 -10.16 -23.44
CA ARG A 372 2.05 -10.90 -23.08
C ARG A 372 3.24 -9.99 -22.75
N PHE A 373 3.36 -8.84 -23.40
CA PHE A 373 4.50 -7.92 -23.27
C PHE A 373 4.22 -6.73 -22.35
N MET A 374 3.07 -6.68 -21.70
CA MET A 374 2.72 -5.63 -20.73
C MET A 374 3.76 -5.51 -19.59
N SER A 375 4.39 -6.61 -19.22
CA SER A 375 5.47 -6.63 -18.21
C SER A 375 6.70 -5.81 -18.62
N TRP A 376 6.99 -5.66 -19.92
CA TRP A 376 8.11 -4.85 -20.41
C TRP A 376 7.88 -3.36 -20.20
N VAL A 377 6.62 -2.91 -20.23
CA VAL A 377 6.29 -1.53 -19.85
C VAL A 377 6.67 -1.30 -18.37
N GLY A 378 6.29 -2.23 -17.49
CA GLY A 378 6.69 -2.20 -16.09
C GLY A 378 8.21 -2.26 -15.89
N PHE A 379 8.91 -3.09 -16.67
CA PHE A 379 10.37 -3.23 -16.65
C PHE A 379 11.08 -1.89 -16.86
N VAL A 380 10.68 -1.10 -17.86
CA VAL A 380 11.27 0.21 -18.16
C VAL A 380 11.24 1.13 -16.92
N PHE A 381 10.11 1.18 -16.22
CA PHE A 381 9.97 2.01 -15.01
C PHE A 381 10.80 1.48 -13.83
N VAL A 382 10.95 0.18 -13.67
CA VAL A 382 11.79 -0.40 -12.61
C VAL A 382 13.28 -0.13 -12.90
N ILE A 383 13.72 -0.15 -14.15
CA ILE A 383 15.08 0.27 -14.54
C ILE A 383 15.28 1.76 -14.27
N ALA A 384 14.31 2.62 -14.60
CA ALA A 384 14.37 4.03 -14.24
C ALA A 384 14.41 4.25 -12.72
N ALA A 385 13.72 3.42 -11.93
CA ALA A 385 13.80 3.42 -10.47
C ALA A 385 15.21 3.06 -9.96
N LEU A 386 15.86 2.08 -10.57
CA LEU A 386 17.26 1.72 -10.26
C LEU A 386 18.19 2.90 -10.56
N ALA A 387 18.07 3.53 -11.72
CA ALA A 387 18.87 4.70 -12.09
C ALA A 387 18.66 5.86 -11.10
N SER A 388 17.40 6.17 -10.77
CA SER A 388 17.04 7.17 -9.76
C SER A 388 17.62 6.83 -8.38
N SER A 389 17.62 5.56 -7.99
CA SER A 389 18.18 5.09 -6.74
C SER A 389 19.70 5.29 -6.66
N VAL A 390 20.44 5.07 -7.78
CA VAL A 390 21.89 5.33 -7.88
C VAL A 390 22.18 6.82 -7.76
N LEU A 391 21.39 7.66 -8.43
CA LEU A 391 21.55 9.12 -8.35
C LEU A 391 21.29 9.63 -6.93
N GLY A 392 20.29 9.07 -6.25
CA GLY A 392 19.98 9.39 -4.86
C GLY A 392 21.12 9.04 -3.90
N GLU A 393 21.78 7.89 -4.09
CA GLU A 393 22.93 7.49 -3.29
C GLU A 393 24.11 8.42 -3.50
N ARG A 394 24.43 8.73 -4.76
CA ARG A 394 25.50 9.69 -5.09
C ARG A 394 25.24 11.08 -4.50
N ALA A 395 23.99 11.53 -4.51
CA ALA A 395 23.60 12.80 -3.91
C ALA A 395 23.75 12.77 -2.38
N ALA A 396 23.35 11.68 -1.72
CA ALA A 396 23.52 11.51 -0.28
C ALA A 396 24.99 11.53 0.14
N GLN A 397 25.86 10.86 -0.61
CA GLN A 397 27.31 10.87 -0.37
C GLN A 397 27.91 12.28 -0.50
N ARG A 398 27.43 13.10 -1.45
CA ARG A 398 27.87 14.48 -1.62
C ARG A 398 27.39 15.41 -0.49
N GLU A 399 26.17 15.18 0.02
CA GLU A 399 25.62 15.96 1.14
C GLU A 399 26.36 15.67 2.46
N THR A 400 26.96 14.48 2.60
CA THR A 400 27.71 14.07 3.80
C THR A 400 29.22 14.30 3.69
N ALA A 401 29.75 14.61 2.49
CA ALA A 401 31.15 14.89 2.30
C ALA A 401 31.54 16.23 2.98
N PRO A 402 32.65 16.30 3.74
CA PRO A 402 33.13 17.55 4.29
C PRO A 402 33.43 18.53 3.14
N PRO A 403 33.18 19.86 3.33
CA PRO A 403 33.54 20.84 2.34
C PRO A 403 35.02 20.69 1.97
N SER A 404 35.33 20.49 0.69
CA SER A 404 36.69 20.45 0.20
C SER A 404 37.37 21.72 0.63
N ALA A 405 38.43 21.62 1.44
CA ALA A 405 39.28 22.74 1.81
C ALA A 405 39.86 23.34 0.50
N SER A 406 39.25 24.41 0.05
CA SER A 406 39.72 25.26 -1.03
C SER A 406 40.61 26.37 -0.47
#